data_28384e836e77e3d109d84beac6cb179c
#
_entry.id   28384e836e77e3d109d84beac6cb179c
#
_cell.length_a   1.000
_cell.length_b   1.000
_cell.length_c   1.000
_cell.angle_alpha   90.00
_cell.angle_beta   90.00
_cell.angle_gamma   90.00
#
_symmetry.space_group_name_H-M   'P 1'
#
loop_
_entity.id
_entity.type
_entity.pdbx_description
1 polymer ?
#
loop_
_entity_poly.entity_id
_entity_poly.type
_entity_poly.pdbx_seq_one_letter_code
_entity_poly.pdbx_strand_id
1 'polypeptide(L)'
;MKASRGVLIVALALLAIGALRDLARLGDALPWHQLYDFGDFYCAGSALDRGADPYRYEPLHTCEHRVNTGGSYTVDRKRVIPAPLPPYDFPPFALAARLSVSAARIVDATLIVLALTAAVAGLALISIPLDVAALALLLPAGYVLLAAGQVVPFAFVALVFCGVALARGRMPLAGLLAALTLIEPHLGLPVCAAMLAWVPRCRIALAATTFALIGIGLLMVGTAATIEYVRAVLPAQGAAETGYAYQYSLTYALRTLGTPAWAALLAGEISYGIVLLLGVWLGGRSARSLQRPELVAYLPAAGAIIAGAYVHMVDLPFAIPAALVFATTLRGRPRAIAVAALVLLAMPWIPVWISKKLFLATLFVVATLLARLRAGLTFSFAVFAVVAASIYLLELAPPAPLIATTIGIFTSDDLAQRAWAASVASLGAPSLTWFAVKIPTWAALGGVLAAAAGALRAQGRPAPR
;
A
#
# COMPACT_ATOMS: atom_id res chain seq x y z
N MET A 1 -14.71 34.54 17.64
CA MET A 1 -14.80 33.52 16.57
C MET A 1 -14.37 34.00 15.18
N LYS A 2 -14.62 35.24 14.72
CA LYS A 2 -14.20 35.73 13.39
C LYS A 2 -12.67 35.84 13.27
N ALA A 3 -11.97 36.33 14.31
CA ALA A 3 -10.50 36.43 14.31
C ALA A 3 -9.78 35.07 14.18
N SER A 4 -10.33 34.01 14.78
CA SER A 4 -9.73 32.66 14.70
C SER A 4 -9.83 32.04 13.30
N ARG A 5 -10.84 32.36 12.51
CA ARG A 5 -10.95 31.90 11.10
C ARG A 5 -9.91 32.57 10.19
N GLY A 6 -9.68 33.88 10.39
CA GLY A 6 -8.69 34.63 9.63
C GLY A 6 -7.27 34.07 9.86
N VAL A 7 -6.92 33.81 11.11
CA VAL A 7 -5.63 33.23 11.48
C VAL A 7 -5.45 31.84 10.84
N LEU A 8 -6.48 30.99 10.88
CA LEU A 8 -6.44 29.66 10.26
C LEU A 8 -6.23 29.74 8.73
N ILE A 9 -6.96 30.64 8.06
CA ILE A 9 -6.81 30.83 6.60
C ILE A 9 -5.40 31.30 6.26
N VAL A 10 -4.84 32.24 6.99
CA VAL A 10 -3.47 32.74 6.77
C VAL A 10 -2.46 31.61 7.01
N ALA A 11 -2.60 30.84 8.10
CA ALA A 11 -1.72 29.71 8.39
C ALA A 11 -1.77 28.63 7.28
N LEU A 12 -2.95 28.26 6.79
CA LEU A 12 -3.12 27.32 5.70
C LEU A 12 -2.53 27.86 4.38
N ALA A 13 -2.69 29.16 4.10
CA ALA A 13 -2.12 29.80 2.92
C ALA A 13 -0.58 29.77 2.96
N LEU A 14 0.03 30.07 4.10
CA LEU A 14 1.49 29.99 4.29
C LEU A 14 2.00 28.55 4.13
N LEU A 15 1.29 27.56 4.69
CA LEU A 15 1.63 26.16 4.52
C LEU A 15 1.47 25.73 3.05
N ALA A 16 0.44 26.20 2.34
CA ALA A 16 0.25 25.91 0.92
C ALA A 16 1.40 26.47 0.05
N ILE A 17 1.83 27.72 0.32
CA ILE A 17 3.00 28.30 -0.37
C ILE A 17 4.26 27.48 -0.09
N GLY A 18 4.47 27.09 1.17
CA GLY A 18 5.57 26.22 1.55
C GLY A 18 5.52 24.85 0.87
N ALA A 19 4.32 24.24 0.79
CA ALA A 19 4.11 22.96 0.11
C ALA A 19 4.42 23.06 -1.40
N LEU A 20 3.96 24.12 -2.06
CA LEU A 20 4.28 24.36 -3.48
C LEU A 20 5.78 24.54 -3.70
N ARG A 21 6.44 25.27 -2.80
CA ARG A 21 7.92 25.41 -2.84
C ARG A 21 8.63 24.07 -2.67
N ASP A 22 8.18 23.24 -1.75
CA ASP A 22 8.74 21.90 -1.52
C ASP A 22 8.57 21.02 -2.76
N LEU A 23 7.36 21.02 -3.36
CA LEU A 23 7.10 20.30 -4.60
C LEU A 23 7.97 20.80 -5.77
N ALA A 24 8.13 22.12 -5.92
CA ALA A 24 8.98 22.68 -6.95
C ALA A 24 10.46 22.29 -6.79
N ARG A 25 10.91 22.00 -5.57
CA ARG A 25 12.29 21.57 -5.28
C ARG A 25 12.52 20.07 -5.45
N LEU A 26 11.48 19.28 -5.66
CA LEU A 26 11.65 17.84 -5.88
C LEU A 26 12.46 17.53 -7.14
N GLY A 27 12.30 18.33 -8.22
CA GLY A 27 13.03 18.12 -9.47
C GLY A 27 12.89 16.70 -9.99
N ASP A 28 13.99 15.97 -10.14
CA ASP A 28 13.99 14.57 -10.59
C ASP A 28 13.36 13.60 -9.57
N ALA A 29 13.13 14.04 -8.33
CA ALA A 29 12.40 13.26 -7.32
C ALA A 29 10.87 13.39 -7.45
N LEU A 30 10.35 14.05 -8.48
CA LEU A 30 8.92 14.01 -8.80
C LEU A 30 8.48 12.56 -9.10
N PRO A 31 7.32 12.12 -8.59
CA PRO A 31 6.96 10.70 -8.61
C PRO A 31 6.93 10.09 -10.01
N TRP A 32 6.50 10.82 -11.02
CA TRP A 32 6.47 10.33 -12.41
C TRP A 32 7.85 10.22 -13.07
N HIS A 33 8.91 10.77 -12.48
CA HIS A 33 10.29 10.55 -12.92
C HIS A 33 10.92 9.32 -12.27
N GLN A 34 10.36 8.83 -11.18
CA GLN A 34 10.94 7.74 -10.40
C GLN A 34 10.53 6.38 -10.97
N LEU A 35 9.28 5.96 -10.80
CA LEU A 35 8.75 4.65 -11.25
C LEU A 35 9.76 3.53 -10.98
N TYR A 36 10.13 3.39 -9.69
CA TYR A 36 11.29 2.56 -9.26
C TYR A 36 11.22 1.11 -9.71
N ASP A 37 10.04 0.49 -9.58
CA ASP A 37 9.84 -0.94 -9.82
C ASP A 37 9.30 -1.22 -11.23
N PHE A 38 8.95 -0.16 -12.00
CA PHE A 38 8.45 -0.33 -13.37
C PHE A 38 9.44 -1.06 -14.27
N GLY A 39 10.76 -0.76 -14.12
CA GLY A 39 11.81 -1.40 -14.91
C GLY A 39 11.83 -2.92 -14.75
N ASP A 40 11.58 -3.39 -13.53
CA ASP A 40 11.61 -4.81 -13.17
C ASP A 40 10.40 -5.53 -13.77
N PHE A 41 9.21 -4.93 -13.69
CA PHE A 41 7.99 -5.47 -14.31
C PHE A 41 8.06 -5.44 -15.84
N TYR A 42 8.60 -4.37 -16.42
CA TYR A 42 8.85 -4.28 -17.86
C TYR A 42 9.81 -5.40 -18.33
N CYS A 43 10.86 -5.67 -17.57
CA CYS A 43 11.83 -6.71 -17.89
C CYS A 43 11.24 -8.11 -17.74
N ALA A 44 10.43 -8.36 -16.73
CA ALA A 44 9.70 -9.62 -16.58
C ALA A 44 8.69 -9.83 -17.73
N GLY A 45 7.96 -8.79 -18.12
CA GLY A 45 7.09 -8.79 -19.30
C GLY A 45 7.87 -9.05 -20.60
N SER A 46 9.04 -8.43 -20.75
CA SER A 46 9.94 -8.64 -21.89
C SER A 46 10.51 -10.06 -21.94
N ALA A 47 10.78 -10.67 -20.79
CA ALA A 47 11.17 -12.08 -20.72
C ALA A 47 10.06 -12.97 -21.27
N LEU A 48 8.84 -12.75 -20.79
CA LEU A 48 7.67 -13.53 -21.21
C LEU A 48 7.35 -13.35 -22.70
N ASP A 49 7.39 -12.12 -23.25
CA ASP A 49 7.15 -11.85 -24.68
C ASP A 49 8.14 -12.60 -25.60
N ARG A 50 9.32 -12.94 -25.07
CA ARG A 50 10.34 -13.75 -25.76
C ARG A 50 10.28 -15.23 -25.43
N GLY A 51 9.28 -15.69 -24.68
CA GLY A 51 9.12 -17.09 -24.27
C GLY A 51 10.10 -17.57 -23.19
N ALA A 52 10.71 -16.63 -22.44
CA ALA A 52 11.59 -16.91 -21.33
C ALA A 52 10.85 -16.83 -19.99
N ASP A 53 11.38 -17.50 -18.97
CA ASP A 53 10.81 -17.50 -17.61
C ASP A 53 11.02 -16.13 -16.94
N PRO A 54 9.94 -15.42 -16.54
CA PRO A 54 10.01 -14.08 -15.95
C PRO A 54 10.51 -14.09 -14.49
N TYR A 55 10.76 -15.24 -13.88
CA TYR A 55 11.20 -15.37 -12.49
C TYR A 55 12.69 -15.70 -12.36
N ARG A 56 13.41 -15.92 -13.49
CA ARG A 56 14.82 -16.28 -13.49
C ARG A 56 15.73 -15.07 -13.45
N TYR A 57 16.91 -15.29 -12.86
CA TYR A 57 17.97 -14.30 -12.80
C TYR A 57 18.31 -13.75 -14.20
N GLU A 58 18.56 -14.60 -15.16
CA GLU A 58 18.55 -14.25 -16.57
C GLU A 58 17.20 -14.67 -17.20
N PRO A 59 16.53 -13.85 -17.97
CA PRO A 59 17.00 -12.63 -18.65
C PRO A 59 16.79 -11.31 -17.90
N LEU A 60 16.31 -11.34 -16.62
CA LEU A 60 16.01 -10.10 -15.87
C LEU A 60 17.25 -9.23 -15.70
N HIS A 61 18.37 -9.82 -15.23
CA HIS A 61 19.62 -9.12 -15.02
C HIS A 61 20.08 -8.33 -16.26
N THR A 62 20.10 -8.96 -17.43
CA THR A 62 20.52 -8.31 -18.68
C THR A 62 19.55 -7.20 -19.08
N CYS A 63 18.25 -7.36 -18.85
CA CYS A 63 17.25 -6.37 -19.19
C CYS A 63 17.32 -5.16 -18.24
N GLU A 64 17.27 -5.38 -16.94
CA GLU A 64 17.29 -4.33 -15.92
C GLU A 64 18.56 -3.48 -16.01
N HIS A 65 19.68 -4.10 -16.29
CA HIS A 65 20.94 -3.39 -16.56
C HIS A 65 20.84 -2.39 -17.72
N ARG A 66 20.03 -2.69 -18.75
CA ARG A 66 19.82 -1.78 -19.90
C ARG A 66 18.79 -0.72 -19.62
N VAL A 67 17.74 -1.05 -18.85
CA VAL A 67 16.54 -0.23 -18.65
C VAL A 67 16.73 0.78 -17.53
N ASN A 68 17.54 0.43 -16.52
CA ASN A 68 17.63 1.16 -15.25
C ASN A 68 18.67 2.29 -15.29
N THR A 69 18.56 3.17 -16.26
CA THR A 69 19.52 4.26 -16.48
C THR A 69 19.17 5.57 -15.80
N GLY A 70 18.17 5.63 -14.91
CA GLY A 70 17.68 6.93 -14.44
C GLY A 70 17.11 7.01 -13.04
N GLY A 71 17.15 5.96 -12.24
CA GLY A 71 16.70 6.02 -10.84
C GLY A 71 17.81 6.46 -9.90
N SER A 72 17.45 7.09 -8.78
CA SER A 72 18.37 7.43 -7.66
C SER A 72 18.97 6.21 -6.95
N TYR A 73 18.68 5.01 -7.40
CA TYR A 73 19.46 3.82 -7.10
C TYR A 73 20.70 3.86 -7.97
N THR A 74 21.84 4.11 -7.36
CA THR A 74 23.12 3.62 -7.87
C THR A 74 23.03 2.10 -7.84
N VAL A 75 22.33 1.55 -8.81
CA VAL A 75 22.21 0.11 -8.95
C VAL A 75 23.59 -0.41 -9.24
N ASP A 76 24.17 -1.11 -8.30
CA ASP A 76 25.30 -1.99 -8.62
C ASP A 76 24.85 -2.83 -9.81
N ARG A 77 25.62 -2.80 -10.90
CA ARG A 77 25.29 -3.49 -12.17
C ARG A 77 25.02 -4.99 -12.05
N LYS A 78 25.20 -5.55 -10.85
CA LYS A 78 24.95 -6.96 -10.50
C LYS A 78 23.61 -7.19 -9.80
N ARG A 79 22.87 -6.13 -9.47
CA ARG A 79 21.62 -6.26 -8.73
C ARG A 79 20.46 -6.60 -9.67
N VAL A 80 19.67 -7.57 -9.29
CA VAL A 80 18.38 -7.89 -9.90
C VAL A 80 17.29 -7.68 -8.86
N ILE A 81 16.24 -6.98 -9.25
CA ILE A 81 15.03 -6.80 -8.45
C ILE A 81 13.96 -7.71 -9.05
N PRO A 82 13.50 -8.75 -8.35
CA PRO A 82 12.52 -9.66 -8.90
C PRO A 82 11.17 -9.00 -9.05
N ALA A 83 10.43 -9.37 -10.09
CA ALA A 83 9.01 -9.06 -10.25
C ALA A 83 8.18 -10.24 -9.73
N PRO A 84 7.82 -10.31 -8.43
CA PRO A 84 7.12 -11.46 -7.83
C PRO A 84 5.63 -11.43 -8.14
N LEU A 85 5.27 -11.01 -9.34
CA LEU A 85 3.89 -10.91 -9.79
C LEU A 85 3.25 -12.27 -9.98
N PRO A 86 1.97 -12.43 -9.65
CA PRO A 86 1.20 -13.57 -10.09
C PRO A 86 1.25 -13.72 -11.62
N PRO A 87 1.24 -14.95 -12.16
CA PRO A 87 1.31 -15.17 -13.60
C PRO A 87 0.26 -14.42 -14.44
N TYR A 88 -0.90 -14.17 -13.88
CA TYR A 88 -1.98 -13.44 -14.55
C TYR A 88 -1.76 -11.92 -14.64
N ASP A 89 -0.76 -11.36 -13.99
CA ASP A 89 -0.46 -9.93 -14.03
C ASP A 89 0.56 -9.56 -15.11
N PHE A 90 1.22 -10.54 -15.74
CA PHE A 90 2.19 -10.28 -16.79
C PHE A 90 1.66 -9.77 -18.13
N PRO A 91 0.40 -10.08 -18.58
CA PRO A 91 -0.05 -9.65 -19.91
C PRO A 91 0.13 -8.16 -20.21
N PRO A 92 -0.22 -7.21 -19.33
CA PRO A 92 -0.01 -5.79 -19.60
C PRO A 92 1.47 -5.43 -19.74
N PHE A 93 2.37 -6.07 -18.97
CA PHE A 93 3.80 -5.82 -19.05
C PHE A 93 4.44 -6.46 -20.28
N ALA A 94 3.97 -7.62 -20.72
CA ALA A 94 4.38 -8.22 -21.99
C ALA A 94 3.98 -7.32 -23.19
N LEU A 95 2.80 -6.71 -23.14
CA LEU A 95 2.40 -5.72 -24.14
C LEU A 95 3.23 -4.43 -24.05
N ALA A 96 3.48 -3.94 -22.84
CA ALA A 96 4.31 -2.75 -22.62
C ALA A 96 5.75 -2.95 -23.11
N ALA A 97 6.29 -4.18 -23.01
CA ALA A 97 7.63 -4.52 -23.48
C ALA A 97 7.82 -4.43 -24.99
N ARG A 98 6.73 -4.35 -25.76
CA ARG A 98 6.77 -4.07 -27.23
C ARG A 98 6.94 -2.58 -27.54
N LEU A 99 6.80 -1.71 -26.54
CA LEU A 99 7.07 -0.28 -26.68
C LEU A 99 8.52 0.02 -26.27
N SER A 100 9.02 1.20 -26.66
CA SER A 100 10.25 1.69 -26.04
C SER A 100 10.05 1.89 -24.53
N VAL A 101 11.09 1.70 -23.74
CA VAL A 101 11.03 1.88 -22.28
C VAL A 101 10.43 3.22 -21.87
N SER A 102 10.83 4.30 -22.55
CA SER A 102 10.30 5.64 -22.27
C SER A 102 8.81 5.75 -22.57
N ALA A 103 8.32 5.19 -23.68
CA ALA A 103 6.91 5.19 -24.00
C ALA A 103 6.10 4.33 -23.00
N ALA A 104 6.62 3.16 -22.65
CA ALA A 104 6.00 2.27 -21.69
C ALA A 104 5.90 2.93 -20.30
N ARG A 105 6.93 3.65 -19.84
CA ARG A 105 6.90 4.43 -18.58
C ARG A 105 5.83 5.51 -18.57
N ILE A 106 5.67 6.24 -19.67
CA ILE A 106 4.62 7.27 -19.80
C ILE A 106 3.24 6.63 -19.73
N VAL A 107 3.04 5.50 -20.43
CA VAL A 107 1.77 4.76 -20.39
C VAL A 107 1.47 4.29 -18.97
N ASP A 108 2.43 3.66 -18.30
CA ASP A 108 2.27 3.16 -16.93
C ASP A 108 1.95 4.29 -15.95
N ALA A 109 2.75 5.37 -15.94
CA ALA A 109 2.47 6.53 -15.11
C ALA A 109 1.07 7.12 -15.36
N THR A 110 0.64 7.17 -16.63
CA THR A 110 -0.70 7.67 -16.99
C THR A 110 -1.79 6.76 -16.44
N LEU A 111 -1.64 5.45 -16.59
CA LEU A 111 -2.60 4.46 -16.06
C LEU A 111 -2.69 4.52 -14.52
N ILE A 112 -1.56 4.66 -13.83
CA ILE A 112 -1.53 4.85 -12.38
C ILE A 112 -2.28 6.13 -11.98
N VAL A 113 -2.02 7.26 -12.63
CA VAL A 113 -2.72 8.53 -12.34
C VAL A 113 -4.22 8.40 -12.58
N LEU A 114 -4.62 7.75 -13.67
CA LEU A 114 -6.04 7.48 -13.96
C LEU A 114 -6.67 6.58 -12.89
N ALA A 115 -5.98 5.51 -12.47
CA ALA A 115 -6.46 4.61 -11.42
C ALA A 115 -6.64 5.35 -10.08
N LEU A 116 -5.67 6.16 -9.67
CA LEU A 116 -5.75 6.93 -8.44
C LEU A 116 -6.84 8.01 -8.48
N THR A 117 -7.01 8.68 -9.62
CA THR A 117 -8.09 9.64 -9.82
C THR A 117 -9.46 8.95 -9.75
N ALA A 118 -9.58 7.79 -10.39
CA ALA A 118 -10.79 6.97 -10.33
C ALA A 118 -11.09 6.51 -8.88
N ALA A 119 -10.06 6.13 -8.11
CA ALA A 119 -10.23 5.76 -6.71
C ALA A 119 -10.76 6.93 -5.87
N VAL A 120 -10.21 8.15 -6.02
CA VAL A 120 -10.73 9.36 -5.36
C VAL A 120 -12.19 9.62 -5.74
N ALA A 121 -12.52 9.55 -7.03
CA ALA A 121 -13.90 9.69 -7.51
C ALA A 121 -14.81 8.57 -6.96
N GLY A 122 -14.33 7.34 -6.90
CA GLY A 122 -15.04 6.19 -6.32
C GLY A 122 -15.41 6.42 -4.85
N LEU A 123 -14.48 6.93 -4.05
CA LEU A 123 -14.76 7.28 -2.64
C LEU A 123 -15.83 8.36 -2.52
N ALA A 124 -15.85 9.33 -3.43
CA ALA A 124 -16.91 10.34 -3.45
C ALA A 124 -18.30 9.74 -3.75
N LEU A 125 -18.37 8.68 -4.54
CA LEU A 125 -19.61 7.97 -4.86
C LEU A 125 -20.25 7.25 -3.65
N ILE A 126 -19.52 7.08 -2.55
CA ILE A 126 -20.01 6.54 -1.27
C ILE A 126 -20.09 7.63 -0.18
N SER A 127 -20.27 8.88 -0.62
CA SER A 127 -20.48 10.04 0.25
C SER A 127 -19.28 10.45 1.11
N ILE A 128 -18.06 10.09 0.71
CA ILE A 128 -16.84 10.71 1.27
C ILE A 128 -16.63 12.06 0.53
N PRO A 129 -16.42 13.18 1.24
CA PRO A 129 -16.14 14.45 0.57
C PRO A 129 -14.90 14.34 -0.35
N LEU A 130 -15.05 14.80 -1.59
CA LEU A 130 -14.03 14.63 -2.63
C LEU A 130 -12.66 15.19 -2.22
N ASP A 131 -12.68 16.37 -1.60
CA ASP A 131 -11.47 17.04 -1.11
C ASP A 131 -10.81 16.29 0.06
N VAL A 132 -11.60 15.67 0.94
CA VAL A 132 -11.08 14.84 2.04
C VAL A 132 -10.44 13.55 1.47
N ALA A 133 -11.10 12.89 0.49
CA ALA A 133 -10.54 11.72 -0.17
C ALA A 133 -9.24 12.06 -0.93
N ALA A 134 -9.24 13.15 -1.69
CA ALA A 134 -8.08 13.62 -2.43
C ALA A 134 -6.89 13.94 -1.49
N LEU A 135 -7.14 14.68 -0.41
CA LEU A 135 -6.09 15.01 0.57
C LEU A 135 -5.54 13.77 1.28
N ALA A 136 -6.41 12.83 1.66
CA ALA A 136 -6.00 11.61 2.35
C ALA A 136 -5.13 10.69 1.46
N LEU A 137 -5.34 10.72 0.14
CA LEU A 137 -4.61 9.91 -0.83
C LEU A 137 -3.45 10.65 -1.51
N LEU A 138 -3.36 11.97 -1.38
CA LEU A 138 -2.41 12.80 -2.13
C LEU A 138 -0.95 12.32 -1.98
N LEU A 139 -0.50 12.12 -0.76
CA LEU A 139 0.89 11.73 -0.50
C LEU A 139 1.07 10.19 -0.48
N PRO A 140 0.26 9.40 0.27
CA PRO A 140 0.49 7.96 0.33
C PRO A 140 0.17 7.24 -0.99
N ALA A 141 -0.76 7.73 -1.78
CA ALA A 141 -1.08 7.15 -3.07
C ALA A 141 -0.55 7.99 -4.24
N GLY A 142 -0.86 9.28 -4.28
CA GLY A 142 -0.44 10.15 -5.39
C GLY A 142 1.06 10.35 -5.50
N TYR A 143 1.81 10.34 -4.40
CA TYR A 143 3.27 10.39 -4.44
C TYR A 143 3.88 8.97 -4.37
N VAL A 144 3.56 8.18 -3.34
CA VAL A 144 4.26 6.91 -3.07
C VAL A 144 3.94 5.86 -4.14
N LEU A 145 2.67 5.61 -4.46
CA LEU A 145 2.30 4.59 -5.46
C LEU A 145 2.76 4.97 -6.87
N LEU A 146 2.67 6.25 -7.22
CA LEU A 146 3.15 6.71 -8.53
C LEU A 146 4.68 6.62 -8.60
N ALA A 147 5.41 6.98 -7.53
CA ALA A 147 6.86 6.86 -7.50
C ALA A 147 7.34 5.41 -7.55
N ALA A 148 6.59 4.49 -6.98
CA ALA A 148 6.91 3.06 -7.03
C ALA A 148 6.73 2.47 -8.44
N GLY A 149 5.69 2.85 -9.18
CA GLY A 149 5.42 2.29 -10.51
C GLY A 149 5.06 0.81 -10.45
N GLN A 150 4.19 0.44 -9.48
CA GLN A 150 3.77 -0.95 -9.22
C GLN A 150 2.33 -1.20 -9.64
N VAL A 151 1.89 -2.47 -9.54
CA VAL A 151 0.51 -2.91 -9.82
C VAL A 151 -0.49 -2.55 -8.72
N VAL A 152 -0.03 -2.23 -7.53
CA VAL A 152 -0.82 -1.86 -6.34
C VAL A 152 -1.93 -0.84 -6.63
N PRO A 153 -1.73 0.24 -7.44
CA PRO A 153 -2.80 1.17 -7.78
C PRO A 153 -4.01 0.52 -8.44
N PHE A 154 -3.82 -0.53 -9.24
CA PHE A 154 -4.90 -1.23 -9.93
C PHE A 154 -5.70 -2.12 -8.98
N ALA A 155 -5.04 -2.82 -8.06
CA ALA A 155 -5.70 -3.54 -6.97
C ALA A 155 -6.44 -2.57 -6.03
N PHE A 156 -5.85 -1.39 -5.75
CA PHE A 156 -6.47 -0.36 -4.91
C PHE A 156 -7.76 0.21 -5.53
N VAL A 157 -7.76 0.55 -6.82
CA VAL A 157 -8.97 1.03 -7.49
C VAL A 157 -10.05 -0.07 -7.53
N ALA A 158 -9.66 -1.33 -7.73
CA ALA A 158 -10.58 -2.47 -7.64
C ALA A 158 -11.22 -2.58 -6.25
N LEU A 159 -10.43 -2.43 -5.16
CA LEU A 159 -10.94 -2.38 -3.79
C LEU A 159 -11.95 -1.26 -3.60
N VAL A 160 -11.62 -0.02 -4.02
CA VAL A 160 -12.51 1.12 -3.86
C VAL A 160 -13.84 0.90 -4.58
N PHE A 161 -13.79 0.45 -5.84
CA PHE A 161 -15.01 0.20 -6.60
C PHE A 161 -15.76 -1.07 -6.16
N CYS A 162 -15.10 -2.05 -5.55
CA CYS A 162 -15.77 -3.14 -4.83
C CYS A 162 -16.69 -2.58 -3.74
N GLY A 163 -16.18 -1.67 -2.91
CA GLY A 163 -16.97 -0.98 -1.90
C GLY A 163 -18.11 -0.14 -2.49
N VAL A 164 -17.86 0.58 -3.59
CA VAL A 164 -18.93 1.32 -4.32
C VAL A 164 -20.03 0.37 -4.83
N ALA A 165 -19.65 -0.76 -5.40
CA ALA A 165 -20.60 -1.76 -5.90
C ALA A 165 -21.43 -2.35 -4.76
N LEU A 166 -20.82 -2.63 -3.60
CA LEU A 166 -21.52 -3.04 -2.38
C LEU A 166 -22.52 -1.99 -1.91
N ALA A 167 -22.09 -0.73 -1.81
CA ALA A 167 -22.93 0.38 -1.38
C ALA A 167 -24.14 0.61 -2.31
N ARG A 168 -23.99 0.26 -3.59
CA ARG A 168 -25.06 0.38 -4.61
C ARG A 168 -25.85 -0.90 -4.83
N GLY A 169 -25.62 -1.95 -4.05
CA GLY A 169 -26.33 -3.22 -4.19
C GLY A 169 -25.98 -4.04 -5.44
N ARG A 170 -24.89 -3.70 -6.15
CA ARG A 170 -24.44 -4.38 -7.38
C ARG A 170 -23.54 -5.56 -7.05
N MET A 171 -24.13 -6.60 -6.42
CA MET A 171 -23.38 -7.72 -5.83
C MET A 171 -22.51 -8.51 -6.83
N PRO A 172 -22.93 -8.84 -8.07
CA PRO A 172 -22.05 -9.52 -9.02
C PRO A 172 -20.83 -8.67 -9.39
N LEU A 173 -21.01 -7.35 -9.61
CA LEU A 173 -19.90 -6.43 -9.88
C LEU A 173 -18.96 -6.35 -8.69
N ALA A 174 -19.48 -6.33 -7.46
CA ALA A 174 -18.64 -6.35 -6.26
C ALA A 174 -17.79 -7.63 -6.18
N GLY A 175 -18.35 -8.79 -6.58
CA GLY A 175 -17.61 -10.05 -6.65
C GLY A 175 -16.49 -10.05 -7.67
N LEU A 176 -16.75 -9.53 -8.88
CA LEU A 176 -15.74 -9.34 -9.91
C LEU A 176 -14.61 -8.44 -9.42
N LEU A 177 -14.94 -7.25 -8.87
CA LEU A 177 -13.97 -6.29 -8.40
C LEU A 177 -13.18 -6.80 -7.19
N ALA A 178 -13.79 -7.59 -6.30
CA ALA A 178 -13.09 -8.28 -5.22
C ALA A 178 -12.04 -9.26 -5.76
N ALA A 179 -12.36 -10.05 -6.80
CA ALA A 179 -11.37 -10.92 -7.42
C ALA A 179 -10.22 -10.14 -8.07
N LEU A 180 -10.48 -8.97 -8.67
CA LEU A 180 -9.44 -8.12 -9.22
C LEU A 180 -8.49 -7.53 -8.15
N THR A 181 -8.86 -7.50 -6.87
CA THR A 181 -7.90 -7.16 -5.81
C THR A 181 -6.79 -8.20 -5.65
N LEU A 182 -6.95 -9.43 -6.22
CA LEU A 182 -5.93 -10.46 -6.26
C LEU A 182 -4.73 -10.13 -7.16
N ILE A 183 -4.75 -9.02 -7.92
CA ILE A 183 -3.56 -8.41 -8.50
C ILE A 183 -2.48 -8.25 -7.41
N GLU A 184 -2.89 -7.98 -6.16
CA GLU A 184 -2.05 -8.07 -4.97
C GLU A 184 -2.61 -9.17 -4.04
N PRO A 185 -2.16 -10.43 -4.17
CA PRO A 185 -2.81 -11.56 -3.50
C PRO A 185 -2.90 -11.42 -1.99
N HIS A 186 -1.86 -10.91 -1.33
CA HIS A 186 -1.83 -10.75 0.12
C HIS A 186 -2.81 -9.68 0.63
N LEU A 187 -3.19 -8.71 -0.21
CA LEU A 187 -4.21 -7.70 0.07
C LEU A 187 -5.61 -8.14 -0.39
N GLY A 188 -5.67 -8.86 -1.50
CA GLY A 188 -6.93 -9.31 -2.09
C GLY A 188 -7.57 -10.51 -1.38
N LEU A 189 -6.78 -11.45 -0.87
CA LEU A 189 -7.30 -12.64 -0.18
C LEU A 189 -8.25 -12.31 0.98
N PRO A 190 -7.96 -11.36 1.90
CA PRO A 190 -8.87 -10.96 2.96
C PRO A 190 -10.18 -10.37 2.44
N VAL A 191 -10.12 -9.60 1.33
CA VAL A 191 -11.31 -9.04 0.68
C VAL A 191 -12.16 -10.17 0.11
N CYS A 192 -11.56 -11.08 -0.67
CA CYS A 192 -12.26 -12.24 -1.23
C CYS A 192 -12.89 -13.13 -0.14
N ALA A 193 -12.16 -13.41 0.94
CA ALA A 193 -12.65 -14.18 2.08
C ALA A 193 -13.87 -13.52 2.73
N ALA A 194 -13.83 -12.20 2.93
CA ALA A 194 -14.95 -11.45 3.49
C ALA A 194 -16.17 -11.46 2.55
N MET A 195 -15.96 -11.32 1.25
CA MET A 195 -17.02 -11.39 0.26
C MET A 195 -17.68 -12.77 0.23
N LEU A 196 -16.88 -13.84 0.28
CA LEU A 196 -17.40 -15.22 0.39
C LEU A 196 -18.22 -15.44 1.66
N ALA A 197 -17.77 -14.90 2.81
CA ALA A 197 -18.42 -15.08 4.09
C ALA A 197 -19.72 -14.27 4.21
N TRP A 198 -19.72 -12.99 3.79
CA TRP A 198 -20.76 -12.03 4.13
C TRP A 198 -21.69 -11.65 2.98
N VAL A 199 -21.32 -11.92 1.71
CA VAL A 199 -22.06 -11.49 0.52
C VAL A 199 -22.38 -12.68 -0.41
N PRO A 200 -23.34 -13.54 -0.08
CA PRO A 200 -23.61 -14.76 -0.86
C PRO A 200 -23.86 -14.52 -2.36
N ARG A 201 -24.52 -13.39 -2.71
CA ARG A 201 -24.88 -13.04 -4.09
C ARG A 201 -23.69 -12.69 -4.99
N CYS A 202 -22.50 -12.49 -4.44
CA CYS A 202 -21.28 -12.20 -5.24
C CYS A 202 -20.47 -13.44 -5.58
N ARG A 203 -20.72 -14.59 -4.92
CA ARG A 203 -19.84 -15.78 -4.93
C ARG A 203 -19.57 -16.32 -6.33
N ILE A 204 -20.58 -16.38 -7.18
CA ILE A 204 -20.42 -16.88 -8.57
C ILE A 204 -19.51 -15.97 -9.37
N ALA A 205 -19.73 -14.64 -9.33
CA ALA A 205 -18.91 -13.68 -10.04
C ALA A 205 -17.47 -13.66 -9.51
N LEU A 206 -17.31 -13.71 -8.18
CA LEU A 206 -16.00 -13.82 -7.53
C LEU A 206 -15.25 -15.07 -7.99
N ALA A 207 -15.88 -16.24 -7.91
CA ALA A 207 -15.27 -17.49 -8.32
C ALA A 207 -14.93 -17.50 -9.83
N ALA A 208 -15.90 -17.11 -10.69
CA ALA A 208 -15.68 -17.06 -12.13
C ALA A 208 -14.51 -16.16 -12.51
N THR A 209 -14.40 -14.96 -11.89
CA THR A 209 -13.30 -14.03 -12.16
C THR A 209 -11.96 -14.59 -11.63
N THR A 210 -11.95 -15.20 -10.44
CA THR A 210 -10.74 -15.85 -9.90
C THR A 210 -10.26 -16.97 -10.81
N PHE A 211 -11.17 -17.84 -11.28
CA PHE A 211 -10.80 -18.88 -12.24
C PHE A 211 -10.33 -18.32 -13.58
N ALA A 212 -10.91 -17.22 -14.04
CA ALA A 212 -10.43 -16.53 -15.25
C ALA A 212 -9.01 -15.99 -15.08
N LEU A 213 -8.68 -15.38 -13.93
CA LEU A 213 -7.31 -14.93 -13.62
C LEU A 213 -6.35 -16.12 -13.61
N ILE A 214 -6.69 -17.21 -12.92
CA ILE A 214 -5.87 -18.44 -12.91
C ILE A 214 -5.70 -18.97 -14.34
N GLY A 215 -6.78 -19.01 -15.13
CA GLY A 215 -6.73 -19.43 -16.53
C GLY A 215 -5.78 -18.55 -17.38
N ILE A 216 -5.82 -17.25 -17.21
CA ILE A 216 -4.88 -16.30 -17.85
C ILE A 216 -3.44 -16.65 -17.45
N GLY A 217 -3.17 -16.86 -16.16
CA GLY A 217 -1.85 -17.23 -15.68
C GLY A 217 -1.34 -18.53 -16.32
N LEU A 218 -2.20 -19.56 -16.36
CA LEU A 218 -1.86 -20.85 -17.00
C LEU A 218 -1.57 -20.72 -18.51
N LEU A 219 -2.30 -19.84 -19.19
CA LEU A 219 -2.09 -19.57 -20.62
C LEU A 219 -0.81 -18.78 -20.87
N MET A 220 -0.42 -17.88 -19.95
CA MET A 220 0.74 -17.01 -20.11
C MET A 220 2.07 -17.71 -19.82
N VAL A 221 2.18 -18.42 -18.71
CA VAL A 221 3.45 -19.02 -18.25
C VAL A 221 3.42 -20.56 -18.23
N GLY A 222 2.26 -21.16 -18.46
CA GLY A 222 2.08 -22.62 -18.38
C GLY A 222 1.90 -23.14 -16.96
N THR A 223 1.51 -24.42 -16.86
CA THR A 223 1.19 -25.06 -15.56
C THR A 223 2.41 -25.17 -14.65
N ALA A 224 3.57 -25.52 -15.19
CA ALA A 224 4.80 -25.74 -14.41
C ALA A 224 5.24 -24.45 -13.71
N ALA A 225 5.34 -23.31 -14.43
CA ALA A 225 5.73 -22.04 -13.87
C ALA A 225 4.67 -21.46 -12.92
N THR A 226 3.38 -21.72 -13.17
CA THR A 226 2.30 -21.33 -12.22
C THR A 226 2.41 -22.08 -10.90
N ILE A 227 2.73 -23.38 -10.92
CA ILE A 227 2.98 -24.16 -9.70
C ILE A 227 4.26 -23.69 -9.01
N GLU A 228 5.31 -23.43 -9.77
CA GLU A 228 6.59 -22.92 -9.25
C GLU A 228 6.41 -21.56 -8.58
N TYR A 229 5.59 -20.67 -9.15
CA TYR A 229 5.25 -19.40 -8.53
C TYR A 229 4.78 -19.57 -7.08
N VAL A 230 3.81 -20.47 -6.86
CA VAL A 230 3.24 -20.68 -5.51
C VAL A 230 4.23 -21.42 -4.59
N ARG A 231 4.98 -22.40 -5.11
CA ARG A 231 5.83 -23.29 -4.29
C ARG A 231 7.24 -22.76 -4.04
N ALA A 232 7.76 -21.92 -4.93
CA ALA A 232 9.15 -21.47 -4.88
C ALA A 232 9.26 -19.94 -4.89
N VAL A 233 8.61 -19.24 -5.83
CA VAL A 233 8.78 -17.79 -6.02
C VAL A 233 8.23 -17.02 -4.82
N LEU A 234 6.97 -17.25 -4.42
CA LEU A 234 6.35 -16.55 -3.29
C LEU A 234 7.09 -16.81 -1.96
N PRO A 235 7.41 -18.05 -1.58
CA PRO A 235 8.19 -18.31 -0.36
C PRO A 235 9.59 -17.69 -0.40
N ALA A 236 10.25 -17.73 -1.55
CA ALA A 236 11.57 -17.12 -1.71
C ALA A 236 11.52 -15.60 -1.59
N GLN A 237 10.48 -14.95 -2.15
CA GLN A 237 10.25 -13.52 -2.01
C GLN A 237 10.00 -13.14 -0.55
N GLY A 238 9.09 -13.82 0.14
CA GLY A 238 8.82 -13.58 1.57
C GLY A 238 10.09 -13.73 2.42
N ALA A 239 10.89 -14.75 2.16
CA ALA A 239 12.16 -14.97 2.87
C ALA A 239 13.21 -13.88 2.57
N ALA A 240 13.31 -13.42 1.31
CA ALA A 240 14.23 -12.38 0.89
C ALA A 240 13.91 -11.03 1.58
N GLU A 241 12.64 -10.73 1.78
CA GLU A 241 12.16 -9.45 2.29
C GLU A 241 12.19 -9.31 3.82
N THR A 242 12.53 -10.35 4.56
CA THR A 242 12.43 -10.35 6.05
C THR A 242 13.21 -9.23 6.74
N GLY A 243 14.30 -8.75 6.15
CA GLY A 243 15.14 -7.66 6.65
C GLY A 243 15.03 -6.35 5.87
N TYR A 244 14.18 -6.28 4.85
CA TYR A 244 14.13 -5.12 3.97
C TYR A 244 13.50 -3.89 4.64
N ALA A 245 14.18 -2.76 4.57
CA ALA A 245 13.85 -1.57 5.35
C ALA A 245 12.48 -0.95 5.02
N TYR A 246 11.93 -1.17 3.83
CA TYR A 246 10.62 -0.64 3.43
C TYR A 246 9.44 -1.54 3.84
N GLN A 247 9.71 -2.67 4.51
CA GLN A 247 8.70 -3.56 5.06
C GLN A 247 8.02 -2.98 6.30
N TYR A 248 6.71 -3.15 6.38
CA TYR A 248 5.88 -2.82 7.55
C TYR A 248 5.32 -4.07 8.25
N SER A 249 5.76 -5.25 7.85
CA SER A 249 5.28 -6.54 8.35
C SER A 249 5.66 -6.80 9.81
N LEU A 250 4.92 -7.68 10.49
CA LEU A 250 5.31 -8.20 11.80
C LEU A 250 6.66 -8.93 11.72
N THR A 251 6.94 -9.61 10.61
CA THR A 251 8.22 -10.25 10.34
C THR A 251 9.38 -9.26 10.50
N TYR A 252 9.28 -8.10 9.85
CA TYR A 252 10.29 -7.05 9.96
C TYR A 252 10.45 -6.54 11.40
N ALA A 253 9.34 -6.32 12.10
CA ALA A 253 9.37 -5.87 13.50
C ALA A 253 10.12 -6.86 14.41
N LEU A 254 9.81 -8.15 14.28
CA LEU A 254 10.47 -9.21 15.04
C LEU A 254 11.96 -9.36 14.67
N ARG A 255 12.29 -9.22 13.39
CA ARG A 255 13.70 -9.22 12.92
C ARG A 255 14.50 -8.08 13.56
N THR A 256 13.94 -6.89 13.62
CA THR A 256 14.58 -5.73 14.27
C THR A 256 14.82 -5.96 15.76
N LEU A 257 13.98 -6.77 16.41
CA LEU A 257 14.12 -7.17 17.81
C LEU A 257 15.04 -8.38 18.02
N GLY A 258 15.71 -8.86 16.98
CA GLY A 258 16.69 -9.94 17.05
C GLY A 258 16.13 -11.34 16.87
N THR A 259 14.83 -11.52 16.54
CA THR A 259 14.25 -12.84 16.27
C THR A 259 14.90 -13.48 15.02
N PRO A 260 15.23 -14.77 15.02
CA PRO A 260 15.71 -15.49 13.84
C PRO A 260 14.76 -15.36 12.65
N ALA A 261 15.27 -15.28 11.41
CA ALA A 261 14.48 -15.01 10.20
C ALA A 261 13.32 -15.98 10.02
N TRP A 262 13.56 -17.28 10.18
CA TRP A 262 12.53 -18.32 10.04
C TRP A 262 11.40 -18.18 11.06
N ALA A 263 11.73 -17.84 12.31
CA ALA A 263 10.74 -17.68 13.38
C ALA A 263 9.92 -16.39 13.20
N ALA A 264 10.57 -15.32 12.75
CA ALA A 264 9.90 -14.07 12.43
C ALA A 264 8.95 -14.25 11.24
N LEU A 265 9.36 -14.98 10.20
CA LEU A 265 8.52 -15.28 9.03
C LEU A 265 7.30 -16.11 9.43
N LEU A 266 7.51 -17.20 10.18
CA LEU A 266 6.41 -18.04 10.67
C LEU A 266 5.41 -17.24 11.54
N ALA A 267 5.91 -16.38 12.43
CA ALA A 267 5.06 -15.51 13.23
C ALA A 267 4.28 -14.51 12.36
N GLY A 268 4.91 -13.97 11.31
CA GLY A 268 4.26 -13.12 10.31
C GLY A 268 3.12 -13.85 9.59
N GLU A 269 3.34 -15.07 9.12
CA GLU A 269 2.33 -15.88 8.44
C GLU A 269 1.14 -16.22 9.36
N ILE A 270 1.41 -16.65 10.59
CA ILE A 270 0.37 -16.93 11.59
C ILE A 270 -0.42 -15.66 11.89
N SER A 271 0.27 -14.54 12.12
CA SER A 271 -0.38 -13.26 12.38
C SER A 271 -1.28 -12.81 11.24
N TYR A 272 -0.86 -13.03 9.99
CA TYR A 272 -1.67 -12.75 8.81
C TYR A 272 -2.99 -13.51 8.83
N GLY A 273 -2.94 -14.82 9.10
CA GLY A 273 -4.14 -15.65 9.21
C GLY A 273 -5.10 -15.17 10.31
N ILE A 274 -4.55 -14.83 11.49
CA ILE A 274 -5.34 -14.32 12.62
C ILE A 274 -6.01 -12.99 12.27
N VAL A 275 -5.25 -12.04 11.74
CA VAL A 275 -5.76 -10.69 11.45
C VAL A 275 -6.67 -10.68 10.22
N LEU A 276 -6.46 -11.59 9.27
CA LEU A 276 -7.39 -11.84 8.17
C LEU A 276 -8.76 -12.23 8.73
N LEU A 277 -8.83 -13.24 9.60
CA LEU A 277 -10.09 -13.70 10.22
C LEU A 277 -10.75 -12.59 11.05
N LEU A 278 -9.96 -11.84 11.82
CA LEU A 278 -10.44 -10.70 12.59
C LEU A 278 -10.98 -9.60 11.67
N GLY A 279 -10.27 -9.26 10.60
CA GLY A 279 -10.68 -8.27 9.61
C GLY A 279 -11.98 -8.65 8.91
N VAL A 280 -12.12 -9.92 8.50
CA VAL A 280 -13.35 -10.48 7.91
C VAL A 280 -14.52 -10.37 8.89
N TRP A 281 -14.31 -10.76 10.15
CA TRP A 281 -15.34 -10.68 11.19
C TRP A 281 -15.74 -9.23 11.49
N LEU A 282 -14.77 -8.34 11.74
CA LEU A 282 -15.01 -6.92 12.00
C LEU A 282 -15.69 -6.24 10.80
N GLY A 283 -15.26 -6.55 9.57
CA GLY A 283 -15.81 -5.99 8.34
C GLY A 283 -17.30 -6.26 8.22
N GLY A 284 -17.70 -7.53 8.33
CA GLY A 284 -19.11 -7.92 8.26
C GLY A 284 -19.95 -7.37 9.41
N ARG A 285 -19.45 -7.36 10.63
CA ARG A 285 -20.14 -6.79 11.79
C ARG A 285 -20.29 -5.27 11.68
N SER A 286 -19.22 -4.55 11.32
CA SER A 286 -19.25 -3.10 11.17
C SER A 286 -20.16 -2.68 10.02
N ALA A 287 -20.14 -3.40 8.89
CA ALA A 287 -21.01 -3.13 7.76
C ALA A 287 -22.49 -3.18 8.13
N ARG A 288 -22.91 -4.21 8.87
CA ARG A 288 -24.30 -4.37 9.34
C ARG A 288 -24.66 -3.30 10.39
N SER A 289 -23.80 -3.11 11.36
CA SER A 289 -24.00 -2.22 12.50
C SER A 289 -24.10 -0.76 12.06
N LEU A 290 -23.23 -0.31 11.16
CA LEU A 290 -23.18 1.07 10.69
C LEU A 290 -24.01 1.33 9.42
N GLN A 291 -24.64 0.28 8.85
CA GLN A 291 -25.34 0.36 7.55
C GLN A 291 -24.40 0.87 6.43
N ARG A 292 -23.12 0.42 6.46
CA ARG A 292 -22.07 0.80 5.52
C ARG A 292 -21.49 -0.48 4.88
N PRO A 293 -22.16 -1.03 3.83
CA PRO A 293 -21.81 -2.32 3.26
C PRO A 293 -20.41 -2.39 2.66
N GLU A 294 -19.83 -1.27 2.23
CA GLU A 294 -18.46 -1.17 1.74
C GLU A 294 -17.39 -1.60 2.77
N LEU A 295 -17.71 -1.54 4.06
CA LEU A 295 -16.80 -2.00 5.11
C LEU A 295 -16.52 -3.50 5.06
N VAL A 296 -17.37 -4.30 4.38
CA VAL A 296 -17.10 -5.73 4.12
C VAL A 296 -15.81 -5.90 3.32
N ALA A 297 -15.51 -4.98 2.41
CA ALA A 297 -14.27 -5.03 1.61
C ALA A 297 -13.13 -4.23 2.27
N TYR A 298 -13.41 -3.02 2.76
CA TYR A 298 -12.36 -2.09 3.21
C TYR A 298 -11.70 -2.49 4.52
N LEU A 299 -12.44 -3.05 5.46
CA LEU A 299 -11.87 -3.36 6.78
C LEU A 299 -10.98 -4.62 6.78
N PRO A 300 -11.30 -5.69 6.05
CA PRO A 300 -10.37 -6.81 5.85
C PRO A 300 -9.07 -6.40 5.17
N ALA A 301 -9.14 -5.54 4.15
CA ALA A 301 -7.96 -4.99 3.48
C ALA A 301 -7.07 -4.19 4.45
N ALA A 302 -7.67 -3.31 5.27
CA ALA A 302 -6.95 -2.58 6.31
C ALA A 302 -6.35 -3.50 7.39
N GLY A 303 -7.05 -4.59 7.73
CA GLY A 303 -6.57 -5.60 8.65
C GLY A 303 -5.34 -6.33 8.13
N ALA A 304 -5.31 -6.71 6.85
CA ALA A 304 -4.19 -7.43 6.24
C ALA A 304 -2.85 -6.70 6.39
N ILE A 305 -2.86 -5.38 6.39
CA ILE A 305 -1.65 -4.54 6.44
C ILE A 305 -1.02 -4.47 7.85
N ILE A 306 -1.79 -4.69 8.91
CA ILE A 306 -1.27 -4.58 10.29
C ILE A 306 -0.38 -5.75 10.69
N ALA A 307 -0.50 -6.86 9.98
CA ALA A 307 0.20 -8.11 10.25
C ALA A 307 0.59 -8.78 8.95
N GLY A 308 1.44 -9.77 9.03
CA GLY A 308 1.79 -10.56 7.87
C GLY A 308 3.29 -10.76 7.74
N ALA A 309 3.63 -11.64 6.83
CA ALA A 309 5.02 -11.94 6.47
C ALA A 309 5.62 -10.85 5.58
N TYR A 310 4.78 -10.21 4.79
CA TYR A 310 5.16 -9.31 3.72
C TYR A 310 4.14 -8.18 3.60
N VAL A 311 4.56 -6.95 3.91
CA VAL A 311 3.76 -5.72 3.79
C VAL A 311 4.68 -4.57 3.44
N HIS A 312 4.52 -3.98 2.29
CA HIS A 312 5.32 -2.86 1.83
C HIS A 312 4.68 -1.50 2.13
N MET A 313 5.48 -0.46 2.04
CA MET A 313 5.01 0.93 2.14
C MET A 313 3.90 1.24 1.11
N VAL A 314 3.93 0.62 -0.05
CA VAL A 314 2.95 0.79 -1.13
C VAL A 314 1.59 0.17 -0.81
N ASP A 315 1.51 -0.74 0.16
CA ASP A 315 0.27 -1.40 0.58
C ASP A 315 -0.58 -0.53 1.51
N LEU A 316 0.06 0.42 2.21
CA LEU A 316 -0.56 1.23 3.26
C LEU A 316 -1.83 1.99 2.82
N PRO A 317 -1.96 2.49 1.57
CA PRO A 317 -3.19 3.12 1.10
C PRO A 317 -4.45 2.27 1.22
N PHE A 318 -4.34 0.92 1.25
CA PHE A 318 -5.48 0.02 1.39
C PHE A 318 -6.24 0.17 2.72
N ALA A 319 -5.61 0.76 3.76
CA ALA A 319 -6.28 1.07 5.02
C ALA A 319 -7.07 2.39 4.98
N ILE A 320 -6.77 3.28 4.04
CA ILE A 320 -7.36 4.62 3.98
C ILE A 320 -8.88 4.61 3.74
N PRO A 321 -9.46 3.77 2.84
CA PRO A 321 -10.91 3.73 2.65
C PRO A 321 -11.68 3.42 3.92
N ALA A 322 -11.24 2.44 4.74
CA ALA A 322 -11.86 2.14 6.03
C ALA A 322 -11.74 3.32 7.01
N ALA A 323 -10.56 3.93 7.12
CA ALA A 323 -10.31 5.09 7.97
C ALA A 323 -11.20 6.29 7.58
N LEU A 324 -11.36 6.55 6.26
CA LEU A 324 -12.25 7.60 5.73
C LEU A 324 -13.71 7.36 6.09
N VAL A 325 -14.21 6.14 5.90
CA VAL A 325 -15.59 5.80 6.29
C VAL A 325 -15.80 6.05 7.78
N PHE A 326 -14.90 5.59 8.64
CA PHE A 326 -15.01 5.80 10.08
C PHE A 326 -14.87 7.27 10.49
N ALA A 327 -13.92 8.01 9.94
CA ALA A 327 -13.71 9.42 10.24
C ALA A 327 -14.92 10.30 9.86
N THR A 328 -15.69 9.91 8.84
CA THR A 328 -16.83 10.66 8.33
C THR A 328 -18.17 10.22 8.93
N THR A 329 -18.30 8.96 9.39
CA THR A 329 -19.59 8.41 9.85
C THR A 329 -19.69 8.28 11.38
N LEU A 330 -18.57 7.99 12.06
CA LEU A 330 -18.60 7.81 13.52
C LEU A 330 -18.76 9.12 14.29
N ARG A 331 -19.05 9.01 15.58
CA ARG A 331 -19.16 10.13 16.53
C ARG A 331 -18.34 9.84 17.79
N GLY A 332 -18.05 10.87 18.57
CA GLY A 332 -17.35 10.75 19.85
C GLY A 332 -15.94 10.15 19.74
N ARG A 333 -15.55 9.36 20.75
CA ARG A 333 -14.20 8.78 20.86
C ARG A 333 -13.81 7.89 19.69
N PRO A 334 -14.65 6.97 19.16
CA PRO A 334 -14.27 6.17 17.99
C PRO A 334 -13.97 7.02 16.75
N ARG A 335 -14.70 8.13 16.55
CA ARG A 335 -14.40 9.08 15.47
C ARG A 335 -13.05 9.76 15.65
N ALA A 336 -12.75 10.23 16.87
CA ALA A 336 -11.44 10.85 17.15
C ALA A 336 -10.28 9.91 16.86
N ILE A 337 -10.39 8.63 17.23
CA ILE A 337 -9.41 7.60 16.91
C ILE A 337 -9.29 7.44 15.39
N ALA A 338 -10.41 7.35 14.67
CA ALA A 338 -10.41 7.19 13.21
C ALA A 338 -9.80 8.41 12.50
N VAL A 339 -10.05 9.62 12.97
CA VAL A 339 -9.44 10.86 12.43
C VAL A 339 -7.93 10.87 12.66
N ALA A 340 -7.48 10.53 13.87
CA ALA A 340 -6.05 10.42 14.16
C ALA A 340 -5.39 9.35 13.27
N ALA A 341 -6.00 8.17 13.15
CA ALA A 341 -5.51 7.10 12.29
C ALA A 341 -5.43 7.54 10.82
N LEU A 342 -6.46 8.19 10.30
CA LEU A 342 -6.49 8.71 8.94
C LEU A 342 -5.36 9.73 8.69
N VAL A 343 -5.15 10.66 9.60
CA VAL A 343 -4.07 11.65 9.51
C VAL A 343 -2.70 10.97 9.48
N LEU A 344 -2.48 10.00 10.35
CA LEU A 344 -1.20 9.27 10.40
C LEU A 344 -0.99 8.40 9.14
N LEU A 345 -2.04 7.81 8.56
CA LEU A 345 -1.98 7.06 7.30
C LEU A 345 -1.79 7.96 6.08
N ALA A 346 -2.31 9.20 6.13
CA ALA A 346 -2.11 10.18 5.06
C ALA A 346 -0.68 10.69 4.97
N MET A 347 0.21 10.26 5.89
CA MET A 347 1.60 10.65 5.93
C MET A 347 2.51 9.54 5.42
N PRO A 348 3.30 9.77 4.38
CA PRO A 348 4.33 8.85 3.93
C PRO A 348 5.59 9.02 4.81
N TRP A 349 5.59 8.44 6.01
CA TRP A 349 6.62 8.64 7.04
C TRP A 349 8.04 8.40 6.55
N ILE A 350 8.28 7.30 5.82
CA ILE A 350 9.61 6.99 5.28
C ILE A 350 10.04 8.01 4.22
N PRO A 351 9.26 8.33 3.17
CA PRO A 351 9.59 9.39 2.22
C PRO A 351 9.84 10.75 2.86
N VAL A 352 9.03 11.15 3.84
CA VAL A 352 9.21 12.43 4.57
C VAL A 352 10.51 12.43 5.37
N TRP A 353 10.85 11.31 5.99
CA TRP A 353 12.09 11.15 6.75
C TRP A 353 13.35 11.16 5.86
N ILE A 354 13.29 10.47 4.72
CA ILE A 354 14.40 10.44 3.75
C ILE A 354 14.52 11.78 3.02
N SER A 355 13.39 12.37 2.62
CA SER A 355 13.34 13.60 1.86
C SER A 355 12.67 14.73 2.63
N LYS A 356 13.49 15.62 3.20
CA LYS A 356 13.02 16.85 3.87
C LYS A 356 12.18 17.76 2.96
N LYS A 357 12.21 17.52 1.65
CA LYS A 357 11.46 18.26 0.64
C LYS A 357 9.93 17.99 0.68
N LEU A 358 9.48 17.01 1.46
CA LEU A 358 8.04 16.70 1.65
C LEU A 358 7.47 17.26 2.96
N PHE A 359 8.28 17.93 3.78
CA PHE A 359 7.89 18.34 5.13
C PHE A 359 6.69 19.28 5.14
N LEU A 360 6.78 20.43 4.45
CA LEU A 360 5.69 21.42 4.44
C LEU A 360 4.45 20.92 3.68
N ALA A 361 4.64 20.14 2.62
CA ALA A 361 3.55 19.48 1.91
C ALA A 361 2.77 18.55 2.86
N THR A 362 3.47 17.80 3.69
CA THR A 362 2.87 16.91 4.69
C THR A 362 2.11 17.70 5.76
N LEU A 363 2.70 18.75 6.33
CA LEU A 363 2.02 19.60 7.31
C LEU A 363 0.78 20.29 6.75
N PHE A 364 0.84 20.71 5.48
CA PHE A 364 -0.33 21.28 4.77
C PHE A 364 -1.47 20.26 4.65
N VAL A 365 -1.17 19.03 4.24
CA VAL A 365 -2.16 17.94 4.12
C VAL A 365 -2.80 17.67 5.49
N VAL A 366 -1.98 17.50 6.53
CA VAL A 366 -2.46 17.24 7.90
C VAL A 366 -3.37 18.35 8.41
N ALA A 367 -2.92 19.62 8.32
CA ALA A 367 -3.70 20.76 8.80
C ALA A 367 -5.03 20.88 8.05
N THR A 368 -4.99 20.68 6.73
CA THR A 368 -6.19 20.78 5.89
C THR A 368 -7.16 19.63 6.16
N LEU A 369 -6.69 18.39 6.31
CA LEU A 369 -7.54 17.26 6.69
C LEU A 369 -8.23 17.48 8.03
N LEU A 370 -7.52 17.93 9.06
CA LEU A 370 -8.08 18.21 10.37
C LEU A 370 -9.14 19.29 10.30
N ALA A 371 -8.89 20.36 9.53
CA ALA A 371 -9.84 21.44 9.32
C ALA A 371 -11.11 20.97 8.57
N ARG A 372 -10.94 20.20 7.49
CA ARG A 372 -12.05 19.67 6.67
C ARG A 372 -12.90 18.66 7.43
N LEU A 373 -12.28 17.81 8.22
CA LEU A 373 -12.97 16.86 9.10
C LEU A 373 -13.62 17.55 10.32
N ARG A 374 -13.49 18.87 10.46
CA ARG A 374 -14.03 19.62 11.59
C ARG A 374 -13.65 18.99 12.94
N ALA A 375 -12.39 18.57 13.06
CA ALA A 375 -11.84 18.10 14.32
C ALA A 375 -11.83 19.26 15.34
N GLY A 376 -12.11 18.99 16.61
CA GLY A 376 -12.08 20.02 17.65
C GLY A 376 -10.70 20.68 17.72
N LEU A 377 -10.63 21.98 18.02
CA LEU A 377 -9.40 22.77 17.95
C LEU A 377 -8.27 22.16 18.82
N THR A 378 -8.55 21.81 20.06
CA THR A 378 -7.58 21.19 20.99
C THR A 378 -7.06 19.86 20.46
N PHE A 379 -7.95 19.00 19.93
CA PHE A 379 -7.58 17.73 19.32
C PHE A 379 -6.73 17.95 18.07
N SER A 380 -7.13 18.88 17.20
CA SER A 380 -6.37 19.22 15.98
C SER A 380 -4.97 19.71 16.31
N PHE A 381 -4.86 20.59 17.30
CA PHE A 381 -3.56 21.08 17.77
C PHE A 381 -2.68 19.95 18.33
N ALA A 382 -3.26 19.08 19.16
CA ALA A 382 -2.53 17.93 19.72
C ALA A 382 -2.02 16.99 18.63
N VAL A 383 -2.87 16.61 17.66
CA VAL A 383 -2.47 15.74 16.54
C VAL A 383 -1.40 16.41 15.68
N PHE A 384 -1.58 17.68 15.34
CA PHE A 384 -0.59 18.44 14.55
C PHE A 384 0.75 18.54 15.28
N ALA A 385 0.74 18.84 16.57
CA ALA A 385 1.95 18.92 17.38
C ALA A 385 2.68 17.58 17.48
N VAL A 386 1.94 16.46 17.67
CA VAL A 386 2.52 15.10 17.67
C VAL A 386 3.18 14.80 16.33
N VAL A 387 2.49 15.10 15.22
CA VAL A 387 3.04 14.90 13.88
C VAL A 387 4.32 15.72 13.68
N ALA A 388 4.27 17.02 13.95
CA ALA A 388 5.42 17.92 13.79
C ALA A 388 6.60 17.48 14.67
N ALA A 389 6.35 17.12 15.93
CA ALA A 389 7.34 16.61 16.85
C ALA A 389 7.97 15.28 16.37
N SER A 390 7.13 14.37 15.86
CA SER A 390 7.61 13.08 15.32
C SER A 390 8.54 13.30 14.13
N ILE A 391 8.18 14.18 13.19
CA ILE A 391 9.05 14.49 12.05
C ILE A 391 10.35 15.14 12.53
N TYR A 392 10.26 16.10 13.46
CA TYR A 392 11.45 16.75 14.02
C TYR A 392 12.41 15.76 14.70
N LEU A 393 11.87 14.82 15.49
CA LEU A 393 12.66 13.76 16.12
C LEU A 393 13.33 12.84 15.10
N LEU A 394 12.63 12.51 14.01
CA LEU A 394 13.19 11.73 12.91
C LEU A 394 14.32 12.48 12.18
N GLU A 395 14.25 13.81 12.09
CA GLU A 395 15.35 14.62 11.50
C GLU A 395 16.64 14.56 12.32
N LEU A 396 16.55 14.36 13.64
CA LEU A 396 17.72 14.20 14.51
C LEU A 396 18.42 12.85 14.34
N ALA A 397 17.74 11.89 13.72
CA ALA A 397 18.29 10.56 13.45
C ALA A 397 18.16 10.24 11.95
N PRO A 398 19.05 10.80 11.11
CA PRO A 398 18.97 10.58 9.66
C PRO A 398 19.05 9.09 9.32
N PRO A 399 18.40 8.66 8.23
CA PRO A 399 18.44 7.28 7.81
C PRO A 399 19.86 6.87 7.44
N ALA A 400 20.28 5.70 7.90
CA ALA A 400 21.48 5.08 7.38
C ALA A 400 21.28 4.82 5.89
N PRO A 401 22.26 5.13 5.02
CA PRO A 401 22.13 4.86 3.59
C PRO A 401 21.94 3.36 3.35
N LEU A 402 20.94 3.02 2.54
CA LEU A 402 20.70 1.65 2.09
C LEU A 402 21.58 1.36 0.87
N ILE A 403 22.84 1.02 1.12
CA ILE A 403 23.77 0.62 0.07
C ILE A 403 23.77 -0.90 0.02
N ALA A 404 22.97 -1.47 -0.90
CA ALA A 404 22.97 -2.89 -1.12
C ALA A 404 24.10 -3.27 -2.11
N THR A 405 24.92 -4.22 -1.73
CA THR A 405 25.91 -4.84 -2.61
C THR A 405 25.50 -6.27 -2.88
N THR A 406 25.35 -6.66 -4.15
CA THR A 406 25.07 -8.07 -4.46
C THR A 406 26.33 -8.89 -4.27
N ILE A 407 26.32 -9.77 -3.28
CA ILE A 407 27.37 -10.73 -3.03
C ILE A 407 26.92 -12.10 -3.55
N GLY A 408 27.61 -12.65 -4.52
CA GLY A 408 27.33 -13.99 -5.05
C GLY A 408 27.51 -14.09 -6.56
N ILE A 409 27.54 -15.34 -7.02
CA ILE A 409 27.51 -15.70 -8.44
C ILE A 409 26.16 -16.38 -8.67
N PHE A 410 25.37 -15.85 -9.60
CA PHE A 410 24.06 -16.37 -9.95
C PHE A 410 24.08 -16.87 -11.40
N THR A 411 23.41 -17.97 -11.65
CA THR A 411 23.26 -18.59 -12.96
C THR A 411 21.92 -18.24 -13.59
N SER A 412 21.76 -18.51 -14.87
CA SER A 412 20.49 -18.31 -15.58
C SER A 412 19.31 -19.05 -14.94
N ASP A 413 19.58 -20.20 -14.30
CA ASP A 413 18.54 -21.06 -13.73
C ASP A 413 18.13 -20.66 -12.30
N ASP A 414 18.90 -19.76 -11.66
CA ASP A 414 18.56 -19.28 -10.34
C ASP A 414 17.31 -18.39 -10.37
N LEU A 415 16.47 -18.48 -9.33
CA LEU A 415 15.41 -17.53 -9.13
C LEU A 415 16.00 -16.13 -8.85
N ALA A 416 15.43 -15.09 -9.45
CA ALA A 416 15.82 -13.69 -9.20
C ALA A 416 15.74 -13.32 -7.71
N GLN A 417 14.83 -13.94 -6.96
CA GLN A 417 14.67 -13.79 -5.51
C GLN A 417 15.92 -14.17 -4.71
N ARG A 418 16.76 -15.10 -5.22
CA ARG A 418 18.03 -15.45 -4.55
C ARG A 418 19.04 -14.31 -4.62
N ALA A 419 19.15 -13.67 -5.78
CA ALA A 419 20.01 -12.50 -5.95
C ALA A 419 19.51 -11.32 -5.10
N TRP A 420 18.19 -11.13 -5.06
CA TRP A 420 17.55 -10.12 -4.19
C TRP A 420 17.80 -10.39 -2.72
N ALA A 421 17.62 -11.63 -2.24
CA ALA A 421 17.93 -12.04 -0.88
C ALA A 421 19.38 -11.73 -0.49
N ALA A 422 20.34 -12.00 -1.36
CA ALA A 422 21.74 -11.65 -1.15
C ALA A 422 21.96 -10.14 -1.06
N SER A 423 21.25 -9.36 -1.90
CA SER A 423 21.29 -7.89 -1.86
C SER A 423 20.69 -7.34 -0.54
N VAL A 424 19.54 -7.85 -0.12
CA VAL A 424 18.90 -7.44 1.14
C VAL A 424 19.77 -7.84 2.34
N ALA A 425 20.36 -9.04 2.33
CA ALA A 425 21.26 -9.49 3.39
C ALA A 425 22.48 -8.59 3.54
N SER A 426 22.98 -8.00 2.44
CA SER A 426 24.11 -7.06 2.46
C SER A 426 23.80 -5.74 3.17
N LEU A 427 22.54 -5.39 3.33
CA LEU A 427 22.12 -4.20 4.09
C LEU A 427 22.30 -4.37 5.60
N GLY A 428 22.58 -5.59 6.06
CA GLY A 428 22.73 -5.92 7.47
C GLY A 428 21.41 -6.09 8.21
N ALA A 429 21.49 -6.12 9.54
CA ALA A 429 20.32 -6.25 10.39
C ALA A 429 19.43 -4.98 10.33
N PRO A 430 18.10 -5.12 10.40
CA PRO A 430 17.20 -3.98 10.47
C PRO A 430 17.56 -3.06 11.64
N SER A 431 17.63 -1.73 11.41
CA SER A 431 18.00 -0.78 12.43
C SER A 431 16.80 -0.28 13.25
N LEU A 432 17.05 0.10 14.51
CA LEU A 432 16.02 0.69 15.38
C LEU A 432 15.44 2.00 14.84
N THR A 433 16.21 2.79 14.08
CA THR A 433 15.72 4.00 13.42
C THR A 433 14.70 3.69 12.34
N TRP A 434 14.98 2.68 11.51
CA TRP A 434 14.03 2.17 10.52
C TRP A 434 12.79 1.51 11.15
N PHE A 435 12.91 0.99 12.36
CA PHE A 435 11.77 0.53 13.14
C PHE A 435 10.92 1.71 13.65
N ALA A 436 11.57 2.71 14.25
CA ALA A 436 10.89 3.83 14.89
C ALA A 436 10.04 4.66 13.90
N VAL A 437 10.51 4.86 12.66
CA VAL A 437 9.77 5.62 11.64
C VAL A 437 8.43 4.98 11.26
N LYS A 438 8.24 3.69 11.56
CA LYS A 438 7.02 2.92 11.24
C LYS A 438 5.98 2.93 12.35
N ILE A 439 6.37 3.28 13.58
CA ILE A 439 5.47 3.28 14.75
C ILE A 439 4.19 4.08 14.51
N PRO A 440 4.22 5.30 13.92
CA PRO A 440 3.00 6.05 13.67
C PRO A 440 2.04 5.33 12.71
N THR A 441 2.57 4.64 11.71
CA THR A 441 1.76 3.84 10.77
C THR A 441 1.11 2.65 11.48
N TRP A 442 1.87 1.90 12.27
CA TRP A 442 1.32 0.77 13.05
C TRP A 442 0.26 1.24 14.05
N ALA A 443 0.50 2.37 14.73
CA ALA A 443 -0.48 2.98 15.62
C ALA A 443 -1.77 3.38 14.86
N ALA A 444 -1.62 3.90 13.64
CA ALA A 444 -2.76 4.25 12.79
C ALA A 444 -3.57 3.02 12.36
N LEU A 445 -2.90 1.95 11.91
CA LEU A 445 -3.55 0.70 11.53
C LEU A 445 -4.30 0.07 12.72
N GLY A 446 -3.66 0.01 13.89
CA GLY A 446 -4.31 -0.38 15.14
C GLY A 446 -5.49 0.53 15.50
N GLY A 447 -5.36 1.83 15.23
CA GLY A 447 -6.41 2.83 15.40
C GLY A 447 -7.64 2.57 14.53
N VAL A 448 -7.48 2.14 13.28
CA VAL A 448 -8.60 1.78 12.39
C VAL A 448 -9.38 0.59 12.98
N LEU A 449 -8.69 -0.47 13.43
CA LEU A 449 -9.35 -1.62 14.06
C LEU A 449 -9.99 -1.25 15.40
N ALA A 450 -9.34 -0.40 16.20
CA ALA A 450 -9.88 0.10 17.46
C ALA A 450 -11.13 0.96 17.28
N ALA A 451 -11.18 1.78 16.22
CA ALA A 451 -12.37 2.56 15.86
C ALA A 451 -13.55 1.65 15.49
N ALA A 452 -13.30 0.59 14.70
CA ALA A 452 -14.29 -0.43 14.35
C ALA A 452 -14.85 -1.12 15.61
N ALA A 453 -13.97 -1.62 16.48
CA ALA A 453 -14.35 -2.28 17.73
C ALA A 453 -15.11 -1.34 18.68
N GLY A 454 -14.68 -0.07 18.76
CA GLY A 454 -15.32 0.97 19.56
C GLY A 454 -16.74 1.29 19.06
N ALA A 455 -16.94 1.33 17.74
CA ALA A 455 -18.25 1.55 17.12
C ALA A 455 -19.23 0.42 17.47
N LEU A 456 -18.78 -0.85 17.40
CA LEU A 456 -19.60 -2.01 17.75
C LEU A 456 -20.00 -2.01 19.23
N ARG A 457 -19.09 -1.65 20.15
CA ARG A 457 -19.39 -1.55 21.60
C ARG A 457 -20.39 -0.44 21.93
N ALA A 458 -20.31 0.67 21.22
CA ALA A 458 -21.21 1.82 21.45
C ALA A 458 -22.67 1.48 21.12
N GLN A 459 -22.91 0.61 20.17
CA GLN A 459 -24.27 0.19 19.77
C GLN A 459 -24.84 -0.91 20.66
N GLY A 460 -24.00 -1.72 21.31
CA GLY A 460 -24.42 -2.75 22.24
C GLY A 460 -24.84 -2.23 23.63
N ARG A 461 -24.70 -0.94 23.91
CA ARG A 461 -25.16 -0.34 25.18
C ARG A 461 -26.62 0.02 25.08
N PRO A 462 -27.50 -0.44 26.01
CA PRO A 462 -28.87 0.07 26.07
C PRO A 462 -28.84 1.59 26.24
N ALA A 463 -29.79 2.28 25.58
CA ALA A 463 -29.94 3.73 25.79
C ALA A 463 -30.09 4.02 27.29
N PRO A 464 -29.44 5.04 27.83
CA PRO A 464 -29.68 5.44 29.20
C PRO A 464 -31.16 5.76 29.35
N ARG A 465 -31.83 5.04 30.28
CA ARG A 465 -33.25 5.25 30.63
C ARG A 465 -33.43 6.59 31.24
#